data_3a3d9b8d6f549289725337b3d4c779e4
#
_entry.id   3a3d9b8d6f549289725337b3d4c779e4
#
_cell.length_a   1.000
_cell.length_b   1.000
_cell.length_c   1.000
_cell.angle_alpha   90.00
_cell.angle_beta   90.00
_cell.angle_gamma   90.00
#
_symmetry.space_group_name_H-M   'P 1'
#
loop_
_entity.id
_entity.type
_entity.pdbx_description
1 polymer ?
#
loop_
_entity_poly.entity_id
_entity_poly.type
_entity_poly.pdbx_seq_one_letter_code
_entity_poly.pdbx_strand_id
1 'polypeptide(L)'
;EIAKLLAHHQVDYLGVAYADEGVELRRAGITTSIIVMNPEPSTYATMLAYDLEPEIYSLRSLQGFIDFVKSRNASEYPIHLKLDTGMHRLGFESEQLTEAIEMLRQNNWVKVASIFSHLSSSDMPEYSDFTLSQIKKFDDWSSKIISELQINPIRHILNTSGIYNFSQYQYDMVRLGIGLYGVGNDKEENNQLENVG
;
A
#
# COMPACT_ATOMS: atom_id res chain seq x y z
N GLU A 1 14.70 16.13 -2.24
CA GLU A 1 15.76 15.61 -3.12
C GLU A 1 15.53 14.14 -3.47
N ILE A 2 15.35 13.24 -2.50
CA ILE A 2 15.15 11.80 -2.72
C ILE A 2 13.98 11.52 -3.67
N ALA A 3 12.81 12.13 -3.44
CA ALA A 3 11.64 11.94 -4.30
C ALA A 3 11.89 12.35 -5.77
N LYS A 4 12.74 13.39 -6.01
CA LYS A 4 13.12 13.78 -7.38
C LYS A 4 14.03 12.74 -8.02
N LEU A 5 14.95 12.16 -7.25
CA LEU A 5 15.79 11.06 -7.71
C LEU A 5 14.95 9.84 -8.08
N LEU A 6 14.03 9.44 -7.21
CA LEU A 6 13.12 8.33 -7.45
C LEU A 6 12.23 8.57 -8.68
N ALA A 7 11.68 9.76 -8.83
CA ALA A 7 10.89 10.14 -10.01
C ALA A 7 11.73 10.10 -11.29
N HIS A 8 13.01 10.52 -11.24
CA HIS A 8 13.95 10.41 -12.35
C HIS A 8 14.20 8.95 -12.74
N HIS A 9 14.28 8.04 -11.78
CA HIS A 9 14.40 6.61 -11.98
C HIS A 9 13.05 5.91 -12.28
N GLN A 10 11.98 6.68 -12.49
CA GLN A 10 10.68 6.18 -12.94
C GLN A 10 10.07 5.14 -12.01
N VAL A 11 10.17 5.34 -10.68
CA VAL A 11 9.42 4.52 -9.73
C VAL A 11 7.92 4.73 -9.93
N ASP A 12 7.12 3.67 -9.78
CA ASP A 12 5.68 3.72 -10.06
C ASP A 12 4.90 4.49 -9.00
N TYR A 13 5.29 4.34 -7.73
CA TYR A 13 4.63 4.95 -6.58
C TYR A 13 5.62 5.49 -5.56
N LEU A 14 5.20 6.55 -4.88
CA LEU A 14 5.82 7.01 -3.64
C LEU A 14 4.84 6.77 -2.48
N GLY A 15 5.34 6.30 -1.34
CA GLY A 15 4.55 6.17 -0.11
C GLY A 15 4.92 7.26 0.88
N VAL A 16 3.92 7.96 1.42
CA VAL A 16 4.08 8.95 2.49
C VAL A 16 3.22 8.58 3.69
N ALA A 17 3.61 9.01 4.88
CA ALA A 17 2.85 8.71 6.08
C ALA A 17 1.57 9.55 6.14
N TYR A 18 1.64 10.83 5.84
CA TYR A 18 0.54 11.80 5.96
C TYR A 18 0.32 12.61 4.68
N ALA A 19 -0.90 13.17 4.53
CA ALA A 19 -1.26 13.96 3.36
C ALA A 19 -0.38 15.20 3.16
N ASP A 20 0.08 15.84 4.23
CA ASP A 20 0.91 17.04 4.18
C ASP A 20 2.26 16.76 3.50
N GLU A 21 2.87 15.59 3.74
CA GLU A 21 4.09 15.16 3.04
C GLU A 21 3.84 15.02 1.54
N GLY A 22 2.70 14.45 1.16
CA GLY A 22 2.28 14.35 -0.25
C GLY A 22 2.09 15.73 -0.90
N VAL A 23 1.50 16.68 -0.18
CA VAL A 23 1.36 18.08 -0.63
C VAL A 23 2.71 18.73 -0.87
N GLU A 24 3.68 18.53 0.04
CA GLU A 24 5.04 19.04 -0.14
C GLU A 24 5.71 18.47 -1.40
N LEU A 25 5.54 17.17 -1.65
CA LEU A 25 6.05 16.54 -2.87
C LEU A 25 5.39 17.11 -4.12
N ARG A 26 4.08 17.29 -4.14
CA ARG A 26 3.36 17.92 -5.26
C ARG A 26 3.83 19.35 -5.51
N ARG A 27 4.01 20.16 -4.46
CA ARG A 27 4.56 21.52 -4.56
C ARG A 27 6.01 21.55 -5.07
N ALA A 28 6.77 20.49 -4.80
CA ALA A 28 8.12 20.32 -5.33
C ALA A 28 8.16 19.83 -6.79
N GLY A 29 6.99 19.66 -7.45
CA GLY A 29 6.86 19.26 -8.84
C GLY A 29 6.86 17.75 -9.09
N ILE A 30 6.66 16.92 -8.05
CA ILE A 30 6.55 15.48 -8.20
C ILE A 30 5.16 15.11 -8.75
N THR A 31 5.13 14.40 -9.86
CA THR A 31 3.91 13.93 -10.55
C THR A 31 3.66 12.43 -10.37
N THR A 32 4.65 11.67 -9.91
CA THR A 32 4.51 10.23 -9.58
C THR A 32 3.33 10.00 -8.65
N SER A 33 2.58 8.90 -8.81
CA SER A 33 1.49 8.52 -7.90
C SER A 33 1.98 8.45 -6.44
N ILE A 34 1.17 8.98 -5.51
CA ILE A 34 1.53 9.05 -4.08
C ILE A 34 0.45 8.37 -3.25
N ILE A 35 0.86 7.33 -2.51
CA ILE A 35 0.00 6.64 -1.54
C ILE A 35 0.17 7.29 -0.17
N VAL A 36 -0.94 7.68 0.46
CA VAL A 36 -0.96 8.16 1.86
C VAL A 36 -1.34 7.00 2.77
N MET A 37 -0.42 6.62 3.67
CA MET A 37 -0.53 5.42 4.52
C MET A 37 -1.41 5.64 5.77
N ASN A 38 -1.62 6.87 6.20
CA ASN A 38 -2.50 7.22 7.33
C ASN A 38 -3.47 8.34 6.92
N PRO A 39 -4.42 8.06 6.02
CA PRO A 39 -5.41 9.06 5.63
C PRO A 39 -6.40 9.32 6.77
N GLU A 40 -6.62 10.59 7.09
CA GLU A 40 -7.62 11.02 8.05
C GLU A 40 -8.79 11.71 7.34
N PRO A 41 -10.04 11.59 7.82
CA PRO A 41 -11.19 12.27 7.20
C PRO A 41 -11.00 13.79 7.03
N SER A 42 -10.28 14.42 7.96
CA SER A 42 -9.93 15.85 7.90
C SER A 42 -9.05 16.23 6.71
N THR A 43 -8.29 15.25 6.15
CA THR A 43 -7.35 15.46 5.05
C THR A 43 -7.89 15.05 3.68
N TYR A 44 -9.07 14.44 3.60
CA TYR A 44 -9.63 13.96 2.32
C TYR A 44 -9.78 15.06 1.26
N ALA A 45 -10.18 16.28 1.67
CA ALA A 45 -10.26 17.40 0.74
C ALA A 45 -8.89 17.80 0.17
N THR A 46 -7.86 17.77 1.01
CA THR A 46 -6.47 18.00 0.60
C THR A 46 -5.99 16.90 -0.34
N MET A 47 -6.29 15.64 -0.01
CA MET A 47 -5.89 14.51 -0.85
C MET A 47 -6.50 14.60 -2.24
N LEU A 48 -7.80 14.93 -2.34
CA LEU A 48 -8.48 15.15 -3.61
C LEU A 48 -7.85 16.32 -4.40
N ALA A 49 -7.54 17.43 -3.72
CA ALA A 49 -6.98 18.63 -4.37
C ALA A 49 -5.55 18.43 -4.91
N TYR A 50 -4.82 17.47 -4.38
CA TYR A 50 -3.43 17.20 -4.73
C TYR A 50 -3.21 15.82 -5.37
N ASP A 51 -4.28 15.12 -5.79
CA ASP A 51 -4.23 13.79 -6.40
C ASP A 51 -3.40 12.80 -5.57
N LEU A 52 -3.74 12.67 -4.26
CA LEU A 52 -3.11 11.75 -3.32
C LEU A 52 -4.02 10.56 -3.07
N GLU A 53 -3.48 9.35 -3.18
CA GLU A 53 -4.24 8.10 -3.16
C GLU A 53 -4.25 7.49 -1.75
N PRO A 54 -5.44 7.28 -1.10
CA PRO A 54 -5.50 6.80 0.28
C PRO A 54 -5.27 5.30 0.42
N GLU A 55 -4.57 4.89 1.48
CA GLU A 55 -4.69 3.56 2.08
C GLU A 55 -6.09 3.44 2.72
N ILE A 56 -6.79 2.36 2.43
CA ILE A 56 -8.09 2.01 3.04
C ILE A 56 -7.91 0.70 3.82
N TYR A 57 -8.14 0.74 5.12
CA TYR A 57 -7.77 -0.33 6.05
C TYR A 57 -8.93 -0.82 6.94
N SER A 58 -10.14 -0.31 6.76
CA SER A 58 -11.32 -0.71 7.54
C SER A 58 -12.62 -0.38 6.81
N LEU A 59 -13.72 -1.02 7.17
CA LEU A 59 -15.06 -0.69 6.65
C LEU A 59 -15.42 0.77 6.89
N ARG A 60 -15.04 1.31 8.06
CA ARG A 60 -15.27 2.72 8.41
C ARG A 60 -14.49 3.68 7.49
N SER A 61 -13.21 3.39 7.22
CA SER A 61 -12.40 4.22 6.32
C SER A 61 -12.90 4.13 4.89
N LEU A 62 -13.35 2.93 4.45
CA LEU A 62 -13.92 2.71 3.12
C LEU A 62 -15.21 3.53 2.95
N GLN A 63 -16.17 3.37 3.86
CA GLN A 63 -17.44 4.10 3.79
C GLN A 63 -17.23 5.61 3.84
N GLY A 64 -16.41 6.09 4.78
CA GLY A 64 -16.14 7.52 4.93
C GLY A 64 -15.50 8.13 3.68
N PHE A 65 -14.60 7.41 3.02
CA PHE A 65 -13.97 7.89 1.80
C PHE A 65 -14.93 7.86 0.59
N ILE A 66 -15.73 6.78 0.45
CA ILE A 66 -16.79 6.70 -0.58
C ILE A 66 -17.76 7.88 -0.45
N ASP A 67 -18.27 8.14 0.76
CA ASP A 67 -19.22 9.24 0.99
C ASP A 67 -18.60 10.59 0.67
N PHE A 68 -17.32 10.78 1.00
CA PHE A 68 -16.60 11.99 0.70
C PHE A 68 -16.46 12.22 -0.81
N VAL A 69 -15.89 11.26 -1.57
CA VAL A 69 -15.68 11.43 -3.02
C VAL A 69 -17.00 11.54 -3.77
N LYS A 70 -18.04 10.84 -3.32
CA LYS A 70 -19.42 10.98 -3.81
C LYS A 70 -19.93 12.41 -3.63
N SER A 71 -19.73 13.01 -2.45
CA SER A 71 -20.15 14.39 -2.16
C SER A 71 -19.44 15.43 -3.04
N ARG A 72 -18.27 15.08 -3.59
CA ARG A 72 -17.46 15.90 -4.49
C ARG A 72 -17.66 15.55 -5.97
N ASN A 73 -18.52 14.60 -6.27
CA ASN A 73 -18.75 14.07 -7.63
C ASN A 73 -17.44 13.60 -8.31
N ALA A 74 -16.51 13.05 -7.53
CA ALA A 74 -15.25 12.48 -8.00
C ALA A 74 -15.44 10.95 -8.14
N SER A 75 -15.61 10.48 -9.38
CA SER A 75 -15.79 9.04 -9.67
C SER A 75 -14.48 8.34 -9.93
N GLU A 76 -14.45 7.01 -9.72
CA GLU A 76 -13.31 6.13 -9.96
C GLU A 76 -12.01 6.59 -9.26
N TYR A 77 -12.13 7.23 -8.08
CA TYR A 77 -10.96 7.70 -7.35
C TYR A 77 -10.11 6.50 -6.87
N PRO A 78 -8.78 6.50 -7.15
CA PRO A 78 -7.93 5.38 -6.81
C PRO A 78 -7.77 5.23 -5.30
N ILE A 79 -7.91 3.98 -4.82
CA ILE A 79 -7.69 3.59 -3.42
C ILE A 79 -6.82 2.36 -3.33
N HIS A 80 -6.12 2.19 -2.21
CA HIS A 80 -5.25 1.06 -1.94
C HIS A 80 -5.79 0.27 -0.74
N LEU A 81 -6.28 -0.95 -0.98
CA LEU A 81 -6.83 -1.80 0.07
C LEU A 81 -5.72 -2.48 0.85
N LYS A 82 -5.68 -2.27 2.15
CA LYS A 82 -4.75 -2.95 3.05
C LYS A 82 -5.41 -4.12 3.75
N LEU A 83 -4.79 -5.29 3.67
CA LEU A 83 -5.19 -6.50 4.36
C LEU A 83 -4.30 -6.74 5.59
N ASP A 84 -4.88 -7.06 6.73
CA ASP A 84 -4.13 -7.48 7.92
C ASP A 84 -3.95 -9.00 7.92
N THR A 85 -2.84 -9.45 7.40
CA THR A 85 -2.51 -10.87 7.32
C THR A 85 -1.78 -11.41 8.55
N GLY A 86 -1.59 -10.56 9.59
CA GLY A 86 -0.98 -10.98 10.84
C GLY A 86 -0.05 -9.95 11.50
N MET A 87 0.02 -8.71 10.99
CA MET A 87 0.77 -7.64 11.67
C MET A 87 -0.04 -6.99 12.81
N HIS A 88 -1.37 -7.10 12.77
CA HIS A 88 -2.31 -6.60 13.78
C HIS A 88 -2.14 -5.11 14.11
N ARG A 89 -1.96 -4.31 13.04
CA ARG A 89 -1.87 -2.85 13.16
C ARG A 89 -3.00 -2.15 12.42
N LEU A 90 -3.08 -2.30 11.11
CA LEU A 90 -4.11 -1.75 10.23
C LEU A 90 -4.35 -2.73 9.09
N GLY A 91 -5.59 -2.84 8.63
CA GLY A 91 -5.97 -3.67 7.48
C GLY A 91 -7.28 -4.40 7.72
N PHE A 92 -7.92 -4.81 6.64
CA PHE A 92 -9.10 -5.67 6.70
C PHE A 92 -8.71 -7.07 7.15
N GLU A 93 -9.45 -7.63 8.09
CA GLU A 93 -9.40 -9.04 8.47
C GLU A 93 -10.40 -9.87 7.65
N SER A 94 -10.27 -11.20 7.71
CA SER A 94 -11.08 -12.14 6.90
C SER A 94 -12.60 -11.93 7.02
N GLU A 95 -13.06 -11.62 8.23
CA GLU A 95 -14.47 -11.42 8.58
C GLU A 95 -15.09 -10.20 7.90
N GLN A 96 -14.25 -9.19 7.59
CA GLN A 96 -14.68 -7.93 6.99
C GLN A 96 -14.69 -7.96 5.47
N LEU A 97 -14.02 -8.96 4.85
CA LEU A 97 -13.82 -8.98 3.39
C LEU A 97 -15.12 -9.04 2.61
N THR A 98 -16.09 -9.83 3.07
CA THR A 98 -17.37 -9.96 2.36
C THR A 98 -18.13 -8.65 2.33
N GLU A 99 -18.16 -7.91 3.44
CA GLU A 99 -18.82 -6.61 3.53
C GLU A 99 -18.06 -5.56 2.70
N ALA A 100 -16.72 -5.54 2.77
CA ALA A 100 -15.90 -4.63 1.95
C ALA A 100 -16.11 -4.86 0.45
N ILE A 101 -16.16 -6.11 0.00
CA ILE A 101 -16.43 -6.47 -1.39
C ILE A 101 -17.81 -5.98 -1.82
N GLU A 102 -18.82 -6.17 -0.98
CA GLU A 102 -20.18 -5.73 -1.30
C GLU A 102 -20.28 -4.20 -1.40
N MET A 103 -19.63 -3.47 -0.49
CA MET A 103 -19.54 -2.00 -0.55
C MET A 103 -18.86 -1.53 -1.84
N LEU A 104 -17.78 -2.18 -2.25
CA LEU A 104 -17.06 -1.85 -3.48
C LEU A 104 -17.89 -2.17 -4.73
N ARG A 105 -18.63 -3.28 -4.74
CA ARG A 105 -19.50 -3.68 -5.86
C ARG A 105 -20.66 -2.72 -6.08
N GLN A 106 -21.20 -2.13 -5.02
CA GLN A 106 -22.38 -1.28 -5.06
C GLN A 106 -22.11 0.18 -5.47
N ASN A 107 -20.86 0.53 -5.72
CA ASN A 107 -20.51 1.89 -6.09
C ASN A 107 -19.44 1.96 -7.18
N ASN A 108 -19.37 3.12 -7.84
CA ASN A 108 -18.34 3.45 -8.84
C ASN A 108 -17.54 4.72 -8.45
N TRP A 109 -17.63 5.12 -7.19
CA TRP A 109 -16.97 6.33 -6.71
C TRP A 109 -15.48 6.11 -6.46
N VAL A 110 -15.11 4.87 -6.13
CA VAL A 110 -13.73 4.48 -5.91
C VAL A 110 -13.32 3.32 -6.81
N LYS A 111 -12.04 3.28 -7.17
CA LYS A 111 -11.42 2.21 -7.94
C LYS A 111 -10.27 1.61 -7.13
N VAL A 112 -10.27 0.32 -6.94
CA VAL A 112 -9.17 -0.40 -6.27
C VAL A 112 -7.96 -0.40 -7.19
N ALA A 113 -6.99 0.48 -6.91
CA ALA A 113 -5.73 0.57 -7.65
C ALA A 113 -4.75 -0.52 -7.21
N SER A 114 -4.68 -0.80 -5.91
CA SER A 114 -3.88 -1.91 -5.40
C SER A 114 -4.52 -2.61 -4.20
N ILE A 115 -4.06 -3.84 -3.95
CA ILE A 115 -4.32 -4.61 -2.74
C ILE A 115 -2.97 -4.97 -2.14
N PHE A 116 -2.77 -4.72 -0.84
CA PHE A 116 -1.51 -4.98 -0.19
C PHE A 116 -1.62 -5.43 1.27
N SER A 117 -0.53 -5.97 1.77
CA SER A 117 -0.32 -6.24 3.19
C SER A 117 1.11 -5.87 3.59
N HIS A 118 1.49 -6.11 4.84
CA HIS A 118 2.83 -5.84 5.36
C HIS A 118 3.35 -7.02 6.16
N LEU A 119 4.54 -7.50 5.79
CA LEU A 119 5.23 -8.55 6.52
C LEU A 119 5.81 -7.99 7.82
N SER A 120 5.54 -8.66 8.93
CA SER A 120 5.99 -8.19 10.25
C SER A 120 7.35 -8.73 10.68
N SER A 121 7.80 -9.84 10.11
CA SER A 121 9.00 -10.56 10.57
C SER A 121 9.81 -11.13 9.39
N SER A 122 9.81 -10.46 8.25
CA SER A 122 10.52 -10.92 7.05
C SER A 122 12.05 -10.83 7.15
N ASP A 123 12.55 -10.15 8.18
CA ASP A 123 13.96 -10.01 8.56
C ASP A 123 14.44 -11.07 9.57
N MET A 124 13.54 -11.92 10.07
CA MET A 124 13.82 -12.89 11.13
C MET A 124 13.65 -14.31 10.60
N PRO A 125 14.74 -15.07 10.31
CA PRO A 125 14.66 -16.42 9.77
C PRO A 125 13.87 -17.39 10.64
N GLU A 126 13.91 -17.25 11.96
CA GLU A 126 13.15 -18.06 12.92
C GLU A 126 11.62 -17.89 12.81
N TYR A 127 11.14 -16.81 12.19
CA TYR A 127 9.73 -16.57 11.91
C TYR A 127 9.33 -16.77 10.46
N SER A 128 10.15 -17.49 9.67
CA SER A 128 9.87 -17.75 8.24
C SER A 128 8.52 -18.44 8.01
N ASP A 129 8.14 -19.39 8.86
CA ASP A 129 6.84 -20.07 8.76
C ASP A 129 5.67 -19.09 8.97
N PHE A 130 5.82 -18.16 9.91
CA PHE A 130 4.82 -17.12 10.13
C PHE A 130 4.75 -16.15 8.94
N THR A 131 5.88 -15.73 8.39
CA THR A 131 5.95 -14.90 7.19
C THR A 131 5.28 -15.58 6.00
N LEU A 132 5.54 -16.87 5.78
CA LEU A 132 4.89 -17.68 4.74
C LEU A 132 3.37 -17.78 4.98
N SER A 133 2.94 -17.88 6.23
CA SER A 133 1.50 -17.86 6.56
C SER A 133 0.83 -16.51 6.25
N GLN A 134 1.53 -15.38 6.47
CA GLN A 134 1.05 -14.06 6.07
C GLN A 134 0.91 -13.95 4.54
N ILE A 135 1.90 -14.43 3.79
CA ILE A 135 1.90 -14.45 2.32
C ILE A 135 0.74 -15.30 1.80
N LYS A 136 0.53 -16.50 2.37
CA LYS A 136 -0.58 -17.36 1.98
C LYS A 136 -1.94 -16.69 2.23
N LYS A 137 -2.16 -16.08 3.39
CA LYS A 137 -3.39 -15.34 3.68
C LYS A 137 -3.59 -14.19 2.68
N PHE A 138 -2.53 -13.46 2.37
CA PHE A 138 -2.57 -12.39 1.39
C PHE A 138 -2.99 -12.90 0.01
N ASP A 139 -2.43 -14.02 -0.43
CA ASP A 139 -2.78 -14.63 -1.71
C ASP A 139 -4.24 -15.05 -1.74
N ASP A 140 -4.69 -15.79 -0.73
CA ASP A 140 -6.06 -16.29 -0.62
C ASP A 140 -7.08 -15.12 -0.60
N TRP A 141 -6.83 -14.09 0.21
CA TRP A 141 -7.76 -12.97 0.39
C TRP A 141 -7.79 -12.00 -0.78
N SER A 142 -6.61 -11.65 -1.33
CA SER A 142 -6.55 -10.79 -2.51
C SER A 142 -7.16 -11.46 -3.73
N SER A 143 -6.93 -12.77 -3.92
CA SER A 143 -7.54 -13.54 -5.01
C SER A 143 -9.07 -13.61 -4.88
N LYS A 144 -9.60 -13.73 -3.66
CA LYS A 144 -11.04 -13.65 -3.41
C LYS A 144 -11.60 -12.29 -3.84
N ILE A 145 -10.99 -11.17 -3.42
CA ILE A 145 -11.44 -9.82 -3.78
C ILE A 145 -11.41 -9.64 -5.30
N ILE A 146 -10.31 -10.03 -5.94
CA ILE A 146 -10.12 -9.93 -7.39
C ILE A 146 -11.20 -10.70 -8.15
N SER A 147 -11.43 -11.96 -7.76
CA SER A 147 -12.40 -12.81 -8.45
C SER A 147 -13.85 -12.34 -8.27
N GLU A 148 -14.20 -11.89 -7.08
CA GLU A 148 -15.57 -11.45 -6.78
C GLU A 148 -15.91 -10.07 -7.38
N LEU A 149 -14.93 -9.17 -7.49
CA LEU A 149 -15.10 -7.85 -8.10
C LEU A 149 -14.77 -7.84 -9.60
N GLN A 150 -14.15 -8.90 -10.13
CA GLN A 150 -13.67 -8.98 -11.53
C GLN A 150 -12.74 -7.81 -11.91
N ILE A 151 -11.81 -7.48 -11.02
CA ILE A 151 -10.83 -6.39 -11.17
C ILE A 151 -9.42 -6.94 -11.32
N ASN A 152 -8.48 -6.09 -11.78
CA ASN A 152 -7.06 -6.43 -11.89
C ASN A 152 -6.20 -5.36 -11.21
N PRO A 153 -6.19 -5.26 -9.88
CA PRO A 153 -5.38 -4.31 -9.13
C PRO A 153 -3.93 -4.78 -9.02
N ILE A 154 -3.02 -3.84 -8.77
CA ILE A 154 -1.64 -4.14 -8.40
C ILE A 154 -1.62 -4.86 -7.04
N ARG A 155 -0.90 -5.99 -6.94
CA ARG A 155 -0.73 -6.75 -5.69
C ARG A 155 0.68 -6.54 -5.15
N HIS A 156 0.82 -6.25 -3.85
CA HIS A 156 2.13 -6.10 -3.24
C HIS A 156 2.15 -6.40 -1.74
N ILE A 157 3.19 -7.09 -1.26
CA ILE A 157 3.35 -7.43 0.15
C ILE A 157 4.77 -7.18 0.67
N LEU A 158 5.80 -7.33 -0.18
CA LEU A 158 7.19 -7.31 0.26
C LEU A 158 7.63 -5.89 0.67
N ASN A 159 8.24 -5.81 1.85
CA ASN A 159 9.07 -4.71 2.34
C ASN A 159 10.55 -4.97 2.01
N THR A 160 11.50 -4.16 2.47
CA THR A 160 12.94 -4.29 2.18
C THR A 160 13.45 -5.73 2.41
N SER A 161 13.28 -6.27 3.62
CA SER A 161 13.74 -7.63 3.93
C SER A 161 12.95 -8.72 3.21
N GLY A 162 11.67 -8.46 2.94
CA GLY A 162 10.86 -9.34 2.11
C GLY A 162 11.37 -9.44 0.67
N ILE A 163 11.87 -8.34 0.10
CA ILE A 163 12.49 -8.33 -1.23
C ILE A 163 13.72 -9.23 -1.25
N TYR A 164 14.52 -9.19 -0.19
CA TYR A 164 15.73 -9.99 -0.07
C TYR A 164 15.41 -11.48 0.20
N ASN A 165 14.61 -11.77 1.23
CA ASN A 165 14.42 -13.12 1.76
C ASN A 165 13.30 -13.93 1.08
N PHE A 166 12.32 -13.23 0.43
CA PHE A 166 11.10 -13.83 -0.12
C PHE A 166 10.80 -13.35 -1.54
N SER A 167 11.82 -13.08 -2.36
CA SER A 167 11.71 -12.50 -3.71
C SER A 167 10.76 -13.23 -4.65
N GLN A 168 10.56 -14.54 -4.47
CA GLN A 168 9.61 -15.34 -5.25
C GLN A 168 8.14 -14.93 -5.05
N TYR A 169 7.84 -14.08 -4.05
CA TYR A 169 6.50 -13.58 -3.73
C TYR A 169 6.35 -12.07 -4.01
N GLN A 170 7.11 -11.51 -4.95
CA GLN A 170 7.09 -10.07 -5.25
C GLN A 170 5.77 -9.57 -5.85
N TYR A 171 4.93 -10.45 -6.39
CA TYR A 171 3.70 -10.10 -7.12
C TYR A 171 3.96 -9.04 -8.21
N ASP A 172 3.14 -7.97 -8.24
CA ASP A 172 3.23 -6.93 -9.29
C ASP A 172 4.13 -5.75 -8.88
N MET A 173 4.32 -5.52 -7.56
CA MET A 173 5.10 -4.40 -7.03
C MET A 173 5.74 -4.78 -5.69
N VAL A 174 6.84 -4.13 -5.36
CA VAL A 174 7.51 -4.23 -4.05
C VAL A 174 7.63 -2.85 -3.41
N ARG A 175 7.80 -2.80 -2.08
CA ARG A 175 7.97 -1.54 -1.35
C ARG A 175 9.36 -1.46 -0.74
N LEU A 176 10.23 -0.72 -1.39
CA LEU A 176 11.56 -0.44 -0.87
C LEU A 176 11.48 0.66 0.20
N GLY A 177 11.78 0.32 1.44
CA GLY A 177 11.79 1.22 2.58
C GLY A 177 13.22 1.57 3.01
N ILE A 178 13.68 1.03 4.13
CA ILE A 178 15.01 1.35 4.70
C ILE A 178 16.15 1.01 3.74
N GLY A 179 16.00 -0.02 2.91
CA GLY A 179 17.00 -0.40 1.91
C GLY A 179 17.26 0.69 0.86
N LEU A 180 16.35 1.65 0.68
CA LEU A 180 16.57 2.82 -0.17
C LEU A 180 17.76 3.67 0.27
N TYR A 181 18.08 3.65 1.56
CA TYR A 181 19.17 4.39 2.17
C TYR A 181 20.46 3.55 2.31
N GLY A 182 20.50 2.37 1.69
CA GLY A 182 21.64 1.46 1.79
C GLY A 182 21.78 0.77 3.13
N VAL A 183 20.66 0.63 3.87
CA VAL A 183 20.60 0.00 5.18
C VAL A 183 19.78 -1.28 5.10
N GLY A 184 20.41 -2.41 5.41
CA GLY A 184 19.77 -3.72 5.60
C GLY A 184 19.64 -4.06 7.08
N ASN A 185 18.88 -5.11 7.39
CA ASN A 185 18.64 -5.53 8.78
C ASN A 185 19.76 -6.43 9.33
N ASP A 186 20.57 -7.04 8.46
CA ASP A 186 21.70 -7.87 8.84
C ASP A 186 22.95 -7.60 8.00
N LYS A 187 24.02 -8.38 8.26
CA LYS A 187 25.28 -8.22 7.53
C LYS A 187 25.21 -8.66 6.08
N GLU A 188 24.37 -9.65 5.75
CA GLU A 188 24.25 -10.17 4.39
C GLU A 188 23.46 -9.18 3.53
N GLU A 189 22.35 -8.64 4.03
CA GLU A 189 21.62 -7.54 3.38
C GLU A 189 22.51 -6.32 3.19
N ASN A 190 23.24 -5.89 4.25
CA ASN A 190 24.13 -4.72 4.16
C ASN A 190 25.27 -4.90 3.17
N ASN A 191 25.80 -6.11 2.96
CA ASN A 191 26.85 -6.36 1.97
C ASN A 191 26.37 -6.23 0.52
N GLN A 192 25.07 -6.24 0.27
CA GLN A 192 24.46 -6.12 -1.06
C GLN A 192 23.95 -4.69 -1.34
N LEU A 193 23.96 -3.83 -0.32
CA LEU A 193 23.50 -2.46 -0.40
C LEU A 193 24.69 -1.50 -0.35
N GLU A 194 24.64 -0.44 -1.16
CA GLU A 194 25.58 0.68 -1.07
C GLU A 194 25.00 1.73 -0.11
N ASN A 195 25.76 2.07 0.93
CA ASN A 195 25.36 3.15 1.84
C ASN A 195 25.44 4.48 1.11
N VAL A 196 24.36 5.23 1.08
CA VAL A 196 24.23 6.52 0.37
C VAL A 196 24.19 7.74 1.31
N GLY A 197 24.46 7.53 2.62
CA GLY A 197 24.49 8.56 3.67
C GLY A 197 25.87 9.11 3.95
#